data_f5cd75d3d8719a0d5e5bf6caef1600e8
#
_entry.id   f5cd75d3d8719a0d5e5bf6caef1600e8
#
_cell.length_a   1.000
_cell.length_b   1.000
_cell.length_c   1.000
_cell.angle_alpha   90.00
_cell.angle_beta   90.00
_cell.angle_gamma   90.00
#
_symmetry.space_group_name_H-M   'P 1'
#
loop_
_entity.id
_entity.type
_entity.pdbx_description
1 polymer ?
#
loop_
_entity_poly.entity_id
_entity_poly.type
_entity_poly.pdbx_seq_one_letter_code
_entity_poly.pdbx_strand_id
1 'polypeptide(L)'
;MPEGVENFNSKIPAPEKVLGFKSGERHITYDQLLIYMRRLAELTQRVKIIEQGYTYEKNPLIYLIISTPENLENLESIRTERLKIADPSQSSKLNPDQMPVVNWFGYSVHGNEATGMNASVIFAYALAASEDKIITDMLEKTIVILQPSINPDGGQRYAGWVNSNLSLAGNSDEHSRELREPAPRTRSTD
;
A
#
# COMPACT_ATOMS: atom_id res chain seq x y z
N MET A 1 9.48 -6.06 10.01
CA MET A 1 9.94 -4.70 9.69
C MET A 1 11.30 -4.80 9.00
N PRO A 2 11.69 -3.86 8.14
CA PRO A 2 13.05 -3.82 7.60
C PRO A 2 14.08 -3.68 8.74
N GLU A 3 15.27 -4.21 8.55
CA GLU A 3 16.39 -4.07 9.48
C GLU A 3 16.73 -2.58 9.68
N GLY A 4 16.93 -2.16 10.92
CA GLY A 4 17.23 -0.77 11.26
C GLY A 4 16.03 0.18 11.29
N VAL A 5 14.78 -0.35 11.27
CA VAL A 5 13.54 0.42 11.43
C VAL A 5 12.84 -0.03 12.71
N GLU A 6 13.09 0.68 13.80
CA GLU A 6 12.66 0.31 15.15
C GLU A 6 11.92 1.42 15.89
N ASN A 7 12.16 2.69 15.52
CA ASN A 7 11.53 3.83 16.16
C ASN A 7 10.27 4.27 15.42
N PHE A 8 9.14 4.15 16.07
CA PHE A 8 7.85 4.53 15.50
C PHE A 8 7.13 5.55 16.36
N ASN A 9 6.51 6.51 15.71
CA ASN A 9 5.65 7.48 16.35
C ASN A 9 4.49 6.79 17.06
N SER A 10 4.45 6.86 18.38
CA SER A 10 3.45 6.17 19.20
C SER A 10 2.01 6.64 18.99
N LYS A 11 1.80 7.81 18.35
CA LYS A 11 0.48 8.33 17.98
C LYS A 11 -0.10 7.64 16.74
N ILE A 12 0.73 6.94 15.95
CA ILE A 12 0.33 6.21 14.76
C ILE A 12 0.25 4.73 15.12
N PRO A 13 -0.95 4.14 15.21
CA PRO A 13 -1.09 2.76 15.65
C PRO A 13 -0.53 1.79 14.61
N ALA A 14 0.21 0.79 15.10
CA ALA A 14 0.64 -0.33 14.27
C ALA A 14 -0.58 -1.09 13.70
N PRO A 15 -0.44 -1.76 12.54
CA PRO A 15 -1.55 -2.45 11.88
C PRO A 15 -2.36 -3.36 12.80
N GLU A 16 -1.69 -4.17 13.62
CA GLU A 16 -2.35 -5.09 14.54
C GLU A 16 -3.24 -4.42 15.60
N LYS A 17 -2.97 -3.17 15.92
CA LYS A 17 -3.81 -2.40 16.86
C LYS A 17 -5.14 -1.97 16.26
N VAL A 18 -5.17 -1.79 14.95
CA VAL A 18 -6.37 -1.38 14.22
C VAL A 18 -7.12 -2.58 13.67
N LEU A 19 -6.39 -3.57 13.14
CA LEU A 19 -6.96 -4.74 12.48
C LEU A 19 -7.41 -5.84 13.46
N GLY A 20 -6.81 -5.87 14.68
CA GLY A 20 -7.14 -6.85 15.71
C GLY A 20 -6.46 -8.21 15.53
N PHE A 21 -5.53 -8.35 14.59
CA PHE A 21 -4.71 -9.55 14.34
C PHE A 21 -3.33 -9.17 13.83
N LYS A 22 -2.36 -10.06 14.03
CA LYS A 22 -1.00 -9.85 13.54
C LYS A 22 -0.90 -10.16 12.05
N SER A 23 0.02 -9.48 11.37
CA SER A 23 0.32 -9.80 9.98
C SER A 23 0.75 -11.26 9.84
N GLY A 24 0.14 -11.97 8.91
CA GLY A 24 0.35 -13.39 8.67
C GLY A 24 -0.62 -14.33 9.41
N GLU A 25 -1.36 -13.87 10.42
CA GLU A 25 -2.39 -14.68 11.07
C GLU A 25 -3.66 -14.81 10.24
N ARG A 26 -3.97 -13.78 9.46
CA ARG A 26 -5.13 -13.72 8.56
C ARG A 26 -4.79 -12.92 7.32
N HIS A 27 -5.55 -13.15 6.25
CA HIS A 27 -5.54 -12.28 5.09
C HIS A 27 -6.38 -11.04 5.38
N ILE A 28 -5.78 -9.87 5.13
CA ILE A 28 -6.51 -8.60 5.23
C ILE A 28 -7.56 -8.54 4.13
N THR A 29 -8.80 -8.19 4.48
CA THR A 29 -9.85 -7.90 3.50
C THR A 29 -9.68 -6.48 2.96
N TYR A 30 -10.26 -6.19 1.79
CA TYR A 30 -10.04 -4.87 1.19
C TYR A 30 -10.66 -3.73 2.00
N ASP A 31 -11.81 -3.95 2.62
CA ASP A 31 -12.43 -3.00 3.54
C ASP A 31 -11.55 -2.72 4.77
N GLN A 32 -10.94 -3.75 5.36
CA GLN A 32 -9.97 -3.57 6.45
C GLN A 32 -8.74 -2.79 6.02
N LEU A 33 -8.23 -3.06 4.81
CA LEU A 33 -7.12 -2.31 4.21
C LEU A 33 -7.50 -0.84 4.05
N LEU A 34 -8.67 -0.52 3.50
CA LEU A 34 -9.16 0.85 3.34
C LEU A 34 -9.26 1.58 4.68
N ILE A 35 -9.82 0.92 5.70
CA ILE A 35 -9.92 1.48 7.06
C ILE A 35 -8.53 1.87 7.57
N TYR A 36 -7.56 0.97 7.44
CA TYR A 36 -6.21 1.24 7.91
C TYR A 36 -5.52 2.36 7.14
N MET A 37 -5.58 2.35 5.80
CA MET A 37 -4.95 3.36 4.96
C MET A 37 -5.53 4.76 5.20
N ARG A 38 -6.85 4.86 5.35
CA ARG A 38 -7.51 6.13 5.71
C ARG A 38 -7.07 6.61 7.10
N ARG A 39 -6.96 5.68 8.05
CA ARG A 39 -6.48 6.01 9.39
C ARG A 39 -5.05 6.54 9.40
N LEU A 40 -4.15 5.98 8.58
CA LEU A 40 -2.81 6.53 8.41
C LEU A 40 -2.85 7.96 7.88
N ALA A 41 -3.61 8.22 6.84
CA ALA A 41 -3.70 9.55 6.22
C ALA A 41 -4.26 10.61 7.19
N GLU A 42 -5.14 10.21 8.13
CA GLU A 42 -5.67 11.10 9.17
C GLU A 42 -4.64 11.44 10.26
N LEU A 43 -3.73 10.52 10.57
CA LEU A 43 -2.86 10.62 11.74
C LEU A 43 -1.48 11.19 11.44
N THR A 44 -1.09 11.33 10.17
CA THR A 44 0.20 11.88 9.79
C THR A 44 0.13 12.77 8.57
N GLN A 45 0.93 13.83 8.56
CA GLN A 45 1.10 14.72 7.40
C GLN A 45 2.01 14.12 6.31
N ARG A 46 2.57 12.92 6.54
CA ARG A 46 3.42 12.22 5.55
C ARG A 46 2.63 11.46 4.50
N VAL A 47 1.31 11.32 4.67
CA VAL A 47 0.47 10.49 3.80
C VAL A 47 -0.68 11.30 3.24
N LYS A 48 -0.83 11.27 1.93
CA LYS A 48 -2.00 11.80 1.21
C LYS A 48 -2.67 10.65 0.47
N ILE A 49 -3.96 10.44 0.72
CA ILE A 49 -4.74 9.41 0.02
C ILE A 49 -5.49 10.02 -1.16
N ILE A 50 -5.50 9.32 -2.29
CA ILE A 50 -6.19 9.71 -3.51
C ILE A 50 -7.09 8.57 -3.94
N GLU A 51 -8.33 8.88 -4.23
CA GLU A 51 -9.28 7.97 -4.88
C GLU A 51 -9.26 8.25 -6.38
N GLN A 52 -8.93 7.23 -7.20
CA GLN A 52 -8.85 7.39 -8.65
C GLN A 52 -10.07 6.85 -9.39
N GLY A 53 -11.00 6.22 -8.69
CA GLY A 53 -12.20 5.64 -9.25
C GLY A 53 -12.63 4.38 -8.52
N TYR A 54 -13.38 3.51 -9.23
CA TYR A 54 -13.97 2.31 -8.66
C TYR A 54 -13.70 1.11 -9.54
N THR A 55 -13.61 -0.06 -8.93
CA THR A 55 -13.59 -1.34 -9.63
C THR A 55 -14.95 -1.67 -10.24
N TYR A 56 -15.02 -2.81 -10.95
CA TYR A 56 -16.29 -3.33 -11.44
C TYR A 56 -17.29 -3.63 -10.31
N GLU A 57 -16.81 -4.19 -9.18
CA GLU A 57 -17.60 -4.46 -7.97
C GLU A 57 -17.82 -3.21 -7.08
N LYS A 58 -17.47 -2.01 -7.59
CA LYS A 58 -17.62 -0.72 -6.90
C LYS A 58 -16.75 -0.52 -5.67
N ASN A 59 -15.68 -1.29 -5.54
CA ASN A 59 -14.66 -1.00 -4.55
C ASN A 59 -13.86 0.24 -4.98
N PRO A 60 -13.60 1.23 -4.08
CA PRO A 60 -12.82 2.40 -4.42
C PRO A 60 -11.37 1.99 -4.73
N LEU A 61 -10.82 2.51 -5.81
CA LEU A 61 -9.39 2.37 -6.14
C LEU A 61 -8.63 3.52 -5.51
N ILE A 62 -7.71 3.19 -4.61
CA ILE A 62 -6.91 4.18 -3.90
C ILE A 62 -5.43 4.03 -4.19
N TYR A 63 -4.71 5.13 -4.10
CA TYR A 63 -3.26 5.13 -3.87
C TYR A 63 -2.90 6.17 -2.81
N LEU A 64 -1.80 5.90 -2.13
CA LEU A 64 -1.22 6.80 -1.16
C LEU A 64 -0.01 7.49 -1.79
N ILE A 65 0.13 8.78 -1.56
CA ILE A 65 1.37 9.50 -1.82
C ILE A 65 2.03 9.69 -0.47
N ILE A 66 3.22 9.14 -0.32
CA ILE A 66 3.97 9.15 0.95
C ILE A 66 5.31 9.86 0.74
N SER A 67 5.54 10.91 1.51
CA SER A 67 6.77 11.69 1.50
C SER A 67 6.85 12.58 2.76
N THR A 68 7.79 13.51 2.80
CA THR A 68 7.78 14.56 3.83
C THR A 68 6.58 15.50 3.65
N PRO A 69 6.10 16.16 4.71
CA PRO A 69 5.05 17.18 4.60
C PRO A 69 5.40 18.25 3.57
N GLU A 70 6.64 18.72 3.55
CA GLU A 70 7.11 19.71 2.59
C GLU A 70 6.98 19.26 1.12
N ASN A 71 7.39 18.03 0.81
CA ASN A 71 7.22 17.47 -0.54
C ASN A 71 5.74 17.34 -0.91
N LEU A 72 4.88 16.96 0.04
CA LEU A 72 3.44 16.82 -0.20
C LEU A 72 2.72 18.16 -0.40
N GLU A 73 3.18 19.23 0.25
CA GLU A 73 2.71 20.59 0.02
C GLU A 73 3.11 21.09 -1.39
N ASN A 74 4.33 20.74 -1.82
CA ASN A 74 4.89 21.14 -3.12
C ASN A 74 4.64 20.14 -4.26
N LEU A 75 3.77 19.16 -4.05
CA LEU A 75 3.59 18.01 -4.95
C LEU A 75 3.32 18.41 -6.41
N GLU A 76 2.47 19.41 -6.64
CA GLU A 76 2.12 19.85 -7.99
C GLU A 76 3.29 20.56 -8.70
N SER A 77 4.07 21.33 -7.97
CA SER A 77 5.30 21.94 -8.47
C SER A 77 6.31 20.86 -8.87
N ILE A 78 6.53 19.88 -8.00
CA ILE A 78 7.41 18.73 -8.25
C ILE A 78 6.95 17.96 -9.49
N ARG A 79 5.64 17.68 -9.58
CA ARG A 79 5.04 17.00 -10.74
C ARG A 79 5.30 17.76 -12.04
N THR A 80 5.04 19.05 -12.03
CA THR A 80 5.20 19.92 -13.20
C THR A 80 6.66 19.97 -13.66
N GLU A 81 7.59 20.08 -12.71
CA GLU A 81 9.04 20.11 -13.02
C GLU A 81 9.50 18.74 -13.59
N ARG A 82 9.04 17.65 -13.02
CA ARG A 82 9.38 16.30 -13.50
C ARG A 82 8.81 15.99 -14.88
N LEU A 83 7.64 16.51 -15.24
CA LEU A 83 7.08 16.32 -16.58
C LEU A 83 7.97 16.91 -17.67
N LYS A 84 8.75 17.93 -17.37
CA LYS A 84 9.72 18.52 -18.32
C LYS A 84 10.85 17.56 -18.68
N ILE A 85 11.13 16.52 -17.88
CA ILE A 85 12.14 15.50 -18.19
C ILE A 85 11.78 14.76 -19.49
N ALA A 86 10.48 14.55 -19.75
CA ALA A 86 10.00 13.89 -20.95
C ALA A 86 10.00 14.79 -22.21
N ASP A 87 10.24 16.10 -22.05
CA ASP A 87 10.29 17.06 -23.15
C ASP A 87 11.75 17.27 -23.59
N PRO A 88 12.17 16.83 -24.81
CA PRO A 88 13.54 16.98 -25.29
C PRO A 88 14.03 18.44 -25.35
N SER A 89 13.12 19.41 -25.51
CA SER A 89 13.48 20.83 -25.54
C SER A 89 13.80 21.44 -24.19
N GLN A 90 13.37 20.79 -23.11
CA GLN A 90 13.50 21.26 -21.74
C GLN A 90 14.41 20.38 -20.88
N SER A 91 14.47 19.07 -21.15
CA SER A 91 15.18 18.09 -20.33
C SER A 91 16.67 18.43 -20.12
N SER A 92 17.35 18.96 -21.14
CA SER A 92 18.76 19.34 -21.04
C SER A 92 19.06 20.52 -20.11
N LYS A 93 18.04 21.27 -19.69
CA LYS A 93 18.14 22.43 -18.77
C LYS A 93 17.86 22.05 -17.33
N LEU A 94 17.43 20.81 -17.09
CA LEU A 94 17.07 20.34 -15.77
C LEU A 94 18.27 19.73 -15.05
N ASN A 95 18.21 19.75 -13.72
CA ASN A 95 19.12 19.00 -12.86
C ASN A 95 18.34 17.87 -12.16
N PRO A 96 18.27 16.65 -12.74
CA PRO A 96 17.52 15.54 -12.17
C PRO A 96 17.99 15.14 -10.76
N ASP A 97 19.26 15.36 -10.42
CA ASP A 97 19.84 15.01 -9.12
C ASP A 97 19.28 15.85 -7.96
N GLN A 98 18.68 16.99 -8.29
CA GLN A 98 18.02 17.87 -7.31
C GLN A 98 16.50 17.62 -7.19
N MET A 99 15.96 16.73 -8.00
CA MET A 99 14.53 16.41 -7.99
C MET A 99 14.26 15.20 -7.11
N PRO A 100 13.20 15.20 -6.30
CA PRO A 100 12.78 13.99 -5.59
C PRO A 100 12.52 12.84 -6.56
N VAL A 101 13.03 11.65 -6.24
CA VAL A 101 12.72 10.44 -6.99
C VAL A 101 11.26 10.06 -6.77
N VAL A 102 10.56 9.68 -7.83
CA VAL A 102 9.19 9.18 -7.73
C VAL A 102 9.19 7.68 -7.98
N ASN A 103 8.81 6.91 -6.96
CA ASN A 103 8.69 5.46 -7.02
C ASN A 103 7.22 5.05 -6.90
N TRP A 104 6.75 4.22 -7.82
CA TRP A 104 5.43 3.62 -7.75
C TRP A 104 5.52 2.15 -7.36
N PHE A 105 4.79 1.79 -6.30
CA PHE A 105 4.67 0.43 -5.80
C PHE A 105 3.22 -0.02 -5.94
N GLY A 106 2.98 -0.96 -6.85
CA GLY A 106 1.67 -1.60 -7.03
C GLY A 106 1.67 -2.99 -6.43
N TYR A 107 0.76 -3.23 -5.48
CA TYR A 107 0.60 -4.51 -4.80
C TYR A 107 -0.64 -5.25 -5.29
N SER A 108 -0.67 -6.56 -5.10
CA SER A 108 -1.85 -7.42 -5.31
C SER A 108 -2.50 -7.25 -6.69
N VAL A 109 -1.70 -7.45 -7.75
CA VAL A 109 -2.18 -7.51 -9.14
C VAL A 109 -3.13 -8.70 -9.30
N HIS A 110 -2.77 -9.83 -8.71
CA HIS A 110 -3.63 -11.00 -8.61
C HIS A 110 -4.16 -11.12 -7.17
N GLY A 111 -5.49 -11.22 -7.05
CA GLY A 111 -6.14 -11.24 -5.74
C GLY A 111 -5.80 -12.44 -4.86
N ASN A 112 -5.50 -13.58 -5.47
CA ASN A 112 -5.11 -14.82 -4.79
C ASN A 112 -3.60 -14.91 -4.46
N GLU A 113 -2.80 -13.92 -4.84
CA GLU A 113 -1.43 -13.76 -4.35
C GLU A 113 -1.47 -13.06 -3.00
N ALA A 114 -1.74 -13.85 -1.99
CA ALA A 114 -2.24 -13.45 -0.67
C ALA A 114 -1.40 -12.43 0.09
N THR A 115 -0.11 -12.32 -0.19
CA THR A 115 0.81 -11.50 0.60
C THR A 115 0.76 -10.01 0.25
N GLY A 116 0.32 -9.66 -0.96
CA GLY A 116 0.41 -8.29 -1.48
C GLY A 116 -0.29 -7.26 -0.61
N MET A 117 -1.58 -7.45 -0.30
CA MET A 117 -2.33 -6.51 0.54
C MET A 117 -1.78 -6.42 1.96
N ASN A 118 -1.41 -7.56 2.56
CA ASN A 118 -0.82 -7.59 3.91
C ASN A 118 0.53 -6.85 3.94
N ALA A 119 1.37 -7.07 2.93
CA ALA A 119 2.67 -6.40 2.82
C ALA A 119 2.52 -4.88 2.63
N SER A 120 1.56 -4.45 1.81
CA SER A 120 1.31 -3.03 1.56
C SER A 120 0.96 -2.24 2.83
N VAL A 121 0.23 -2.86 3.76
CA VAL A 121 -0.13 -2.25 5.05
C VAL A 121 1.10 -2.06 5.93
N ILE A 122 1.97 -3.07 6.00
CA ILE A 122 3.22 -2.98 6.77
C ILE A 122 4.14 -1.93 6.16
N PHE A 123 4.26 -1.91 4.84
CA PHE A 123 5.08 -0.95 4.12
C PHE A 123 4.59 0.49 4.32
N ALA A 124 3.27 0.72 4.18
CA ALA A 124 2.67 2.02 4.45
C ALA A 124 2.94 2.50 5.88
N TYR A 125 2.76 1.62 6.87
CA TYR A 125 3.05 1.93 8.27
C TYR A 125 4.52 2.28 8.49
N ALA A 126 5.44 1.51 7.95
CA ALA A 126 6.87 1.76 8.09
C ALA A 126 7.26 3.14 7.59
N LEU A 127 6.75 3.56 6.42
CA LEU A 127 7.03 4.88 5.85
C LEU A 127 6.31 6.02 6.60
N ALA A 128 5.08 5.79 7.00
CA ALA A 128 4.25 6.83 7.63
C ALA A 128 4.65 7.13 9.08
N ALA A 129 5.03 6.08 9.83
CA ALA A 129 5.20 6.15 11.27
C ALA A 129 6.65 6.12 11.75
N SER A 130 7.61 5.67 10.94
CA SER A 130 9.01 5.60 11.38
C SER A 130 9.61 6.98 11.60
N GLU A 131 10.33 7.11 12.72
CA GLU A 131 11.15 8.27 13.08
C GLU A 131 12.65 7.99 12.88
N ASP A 132 12.99 6.81 12.37
CA ASP A 132 14.37 6.45 12.08
C ASP A 132 14.93 7.30 10.93
N LYS A 133 16.20 7.71 11.12
CA LYS A 133 16.87 8.61 10.17
C LYS A 133 16.94 8.04 8.76
N ILE A 134 17.07 6.72 8.61
CA ILE A 134 17.11 6.09 7.31
C ILE A 134 15.82 6.30 6.50
N ILE A 135 14.67 6.29 7.17
CA ILE A 135 13.37 6.51 6.53
C ILE A 135 13.13 8.01 6.28
N THR A 136 13.45 8.86 7.27
CA THR A 136 13.25 10.30 7.13
C THR A 136 14.11 10.89 6.03
N ASP A 137 15.40 10.57 5.97
CA ASP A 137 16.32 11.03 4.92
C ASP A 137 15.91 10.51 3.53
N MET A 138 15.40 9.28 3.46
CA MET A 138 14.88 8.73 2.21
C MET A 138 13.66 9.51 1.73
N LEU A 139 12.71 9.81 2.62
CA LEU A 139 11.48 10.53 2.28
C LEU A 139 11.73 11.99 1.88
N GLU A 140 12.81 12.64 2.37
CA GLU A 140 13.21 13.96 1.90
C GLU A 140 13.50 13.99 0.39
N LYS A 141 14.04 12.88 -0.12
CA LYS A 141 14.48 12.75 -1.52
C LYS A 141 13.54 11.91 -2.38
N THR A 142 12.44 11.41 -1.81
CA THR A 142 11.59 10.44 -2.51
C THR A 142 10.11 10.74 -2.29
N ILE A 143 9.35 10.61 -3.37
CA ILE A 143 7.89 10.52 -3.33
C ILE A 143 7.53 9.08 -3.64
N VAL A 144 6.89 8.41 -2.71
CA VAL A 144 6.38 7.05 -2.88
C VAL A 144 4.91 7.11 -3.25
N ILE A 145 4.55 6.54 -4.39
CA ILE A 145 3.17 6.30 -4.80
C ILE A 145 2.89 4.83 -4.51
N LEU A 146 2.09 4.57 -3.50
CA LEU A 146 1.72 3.23 -3.08
C LEU A 146 0.29 2.93 -3.48
N GLN A 147 0.10 1.98 -4.40
CA GLN A 147 -1.20 1.39 -4.70
C GLN A 147 -1.33 0.07 -3.94
N PRO A 148 -2.06 0.05 -2.82
CA PRO A 148 -2.01 -1.07 -1.89
C PRO A 148 -2.72 -2.33 -2.40
N SER A 149 -3.60 -2.19 -3.37
CA SER A 149 -4.18 -3.27 -4.15
C SER A 149 -4.57 -2.78 -5.53
N ILE A 150 -4.00 -3.40 -6.57
CA ILE A 150 -4.37 -3.14 -7.97
C ILE A 150 -5.66 -3.88 -8.32
N ASN A 151 -5.91 -5.02 -7.68
CA ASN A 151 -7.10 -5.86 -7.87
C ASN A 151 -7.86 -6.07 -6.55
N PRO A 152 -8.58 -5.03 -6.07
CA PRO A 152 -9.35 -5.12 -4.83
C PRO A 152 -10.41 -6.22 -4.83
N ASP A 153 -11.12 -6.40 -5.95
CA ASP A 153 -12.21 -7.37 -6.07
C ASP A 153 -11.70 -8.80 -5.89
N GLY A 154 -10.58 -9.13 -6.56
CA GLY A 154 -9.92 -10.42 -6.39
C GLY A 154 -9.37 -10.62 -4.98
N GLY A 155 -8.73 -9.59 -4.40
CA GLY A 155 -8.20 -9.64 -3.05
C GLY A 155 -9.27 -9.83 -1.98
N GLN A 156 -10.37 -9.08 -2.08
CA GLN A 156 -11.52 -9.19 -1.18
C GLN A 156 -12.12 -10.61 -1.21
N ARG A 157 -12.32 -11.15 -2.41
CA ARG A 157 -12.87 -12.50 -2.60
C ARG A 157 -11.98 -13.57 -2.03
N TYR A 158 -10.69 -13.49 -2.31
CA TYR A 158 -9.71 -14.46 -1.81
C TYR A 158 -9.60 -14.41 -0.28
N ALA A 159 -9.41 -13.23 0.30
CA ALA A 159 -9.32 -13.04 1.74
C ALA A 159 -10.58 -13.54 2.45
N GLY A 160 -11.76 -13.21 1.93
CA GLY A 160 -13.04 -13.68 2.47
C GLY A 160 -13.13 -15.20 2.46
N TRP A 161 -12.76 -15.83 1.34
CA TRP A 161 -12.77 -17.28 1.22
C TRP A 161 -11.78 -17.96 2.19
N VAL A 162 -10.51 -17.55 2.18
CA VAL A 162 -9.49 -18.15 3.07
C VAL A 162 -9.87 -17.97 4.53
N ASN A 163 -10.22 -16.75 4.92
CA ASN A 163 -10.54 -16.46 6.33
C ASN A 163 -11.77 -17.22 6.83
N SER A 164 -12.76 -17.49 5.96
CA SER A 164 -13.93 -18.28 6.32
C SER A 164 -13.63 -19.78 6.52
N ASN A 165 -12.53 -20.26 5.94
CA ASN A 165 -12.08 -21.64 6.06
C ASN A 165 -10.95 -21.83 7.07
N LEU A 166 -10.52 -20.78 7.78
CA LEU A 166 -9.53 -20.90 8.84
C LEU A 166 -10.13 -21.62 10.03
N SER A 167 -9.55 -22.77 10.39
CA SER A 167 -9.84 -23.43 11.66
C SER A 167 -9.02 -22.85 12.81
N LEU A 168 -9.46 -23.04 14.06
CA LEU A 168 -8.73 -22.59 15.25
C LEU A 168 -7.34 -23.24 15.40
N ALA A 169 -7.18 -24.46 14.88
CA ALA A 169 -5.94 -25.24 14.97
C ALA A 169 -5.08 -25.22 13.70
N GLY A 170 -5.53 -24.54 12.66
CA GLY A 170 -4.96 -24.66 11.33
C GLY A 170 -5.27 -26.03 10.70
N ASN A 171 -5.51 -26.07 9.40
CA ASN A 171 -5.70 -27.32 8.66
C ASN A 171 -4.50 -27.54 7.75
N SER A 172 -3.68 -28.56 8.06
CA SER A 172 -2.50 -28.90 7.29
C SER A 172 -2.77 -29.88 6.15
N ASP A 173 -4.00 -30.35 5.98
CA ASP A 173 -4.39 -31.26 4.89
C ASP A 173 -4.54 -30.46 3.58
N GLU A 174 -3.52 -30.53 2.73
CA GLU A 174 -3.49 -29.88 1.41
C GLU A 174 -4.60 -30.37 0.45
N HIS A 175 -5.22 -31.50 0.74
CA HIS A 175 -6.33 -32.07 -0.04
C HIS A 175 -7.71 -31.71 0.53
N SER A 176 -7.77 -31.01 1.63
CA SER A 176 -9.01 -30.54 2.21
C SER A 176 -9.81 -29.70 1.21
N ARG A 177 -11.14 -29.93 1.19
CA ARG A 177 -12.04 -29.07 0.38
C ARG A 177 -11.99 -27.62 0.83
N GLU A 178 -11.66 -27.37 2.07
CA GLU A 178 -11.53 -26.04 2.67
C GLU A 178 -10.35 -25.27 2.08
N LEU A 179 -9.32 -25.96 1.56
CA LEU A 179 -8.15 -25.35 0.92
C LEU A 179 -8.28 -25.25 -0.60
N ARG A 180 -9.34 -25.78 -1.20
CA ARG A 180 -9.59 -25.64 -2.64
C ARG A 180 -10.17 -24.28 -2.93
N GLU A 181 -9.35 -23.42 -3.51
CA GLU A 181 -9.81 -22.13 -4.02
C GLU A 181 -11.03 -22.34 -4.96
N PRO A 182 -12.15 -21.62 -4.76
CA PRO A 182 -13.25 -21.66 -5.70
C PRO A 182 -12.73 -21.25 -7.09
N ALA A 183 -13.23 -21.92 -8.13
CA ALA A 183 -12.75 -21.75 -9.50
C ALA A 183 -12.51 -20.27 -9.85
N PRO A 184 -11.36 -19.95 -10.43
CA PRO A 184 -10.89 -18.57 -10.54
C PRO A 184 -11.79 -17.74 -11.45
N ARG A 185 -12.60 -16.90 -10.86
CA ARG A 185 -13.12 -15.68 -11.48
C ARG A 185 -12.35 -14.49 -10.94
N THR A 186 -11.02 -14.64 -10.84
CA THR A 186 -10.16 -13.68 -10.15
C THR A 186 -9.52 -12.68 -11.09
N ARG A 187 -9.74 -12.81 -12.37
CA ARG A 187 -9.33 -11.79 -13.34
C ARG A 187 -10.53 -10.89 -13.58
N SER A 188 -10.36 -9.59 -13.39
CA SER A 188 -11.14 -8.65 -14.18
C SER A 188 -10.87 -9.04 -15.62
N THR A 189 -11.79 -9.72 -16.23
CA THR A 189 -11.76 -9.87 -17.68
C THR A 189 -12.09 -8.49 -18.23
N ASP A 190 -11.07 -7.84 -18.74
CA ASP A 190 -11.06 -6.81 -19.79
C ASP A 190 -12.09 -5.67 -19.65
#